data_a3267f54a266ef6e0bec6e50e3de8cc0
#
_entry.id   a3267f54a266ef6e0bec6e50e3de8cc0
#
_cell.length_a   1.000
_cell.length_b   1.000
_cell.length_c   1.000
_cell.angle_alpha   90.00
_cell.angle_beta   90.00
_cell.angle_gamma   90.00
#
_symmetry.space_group_name_H-M   'P 1'
#
loop_
_entity.id
_entity.type
_entity.pdbx_description
1 polymer ?
#
loop_
_entity_poly.entity_id
_entity_poly.type
_entity_poly.pdbx_seq_one_letter_code
_entity_poly.pdbx_strand_id
1 'polypeptide(L)'
;MKKQAVMFLALLSQSLGLTYADNLTETRGIGQYPGRPSQFTAPKMVKDQTYRNIALNRMVYTSSNADFNLTGHLVTDGIITSKAPSFLSVKTNEGELSNRDKEKMIDGNTVTSQYIKGEDAFVEFNWDAMKVNLKNLKFTGELAYYKEKASEGFVIRVLGSHNGTKWEVLGEEKGTGLPGEATKQQVSSDPNKFQDVVRLPLRKLNVDIPLKKQGNYEHVRIELKMKGAAWWRIKLIDNTTSWRPSMHFSSVWKSGLTHKQDAKAQWLYVDLGTEADFDQVNLYWVNKARQGKIQVSNDAKNWSDIATLGQQKQKGQVEKVACKGHGRYVRLQLIEPDASGRFALSEMQVMGKGGLHAEAANTLASKNGKQMLNQWQLRREGSNAWIQATVPGTVLTSYMNIGAVPDNRYDDNMRQISESFFNSDFWYRTTINHQPSA
;
A
#
# COMPACT_ATOMS: atom_id res chain seq x y z
N MET A 1 18.87 59.86 -5.42
CA MET A 1 19.24 59.04 -4.22
C MET A 1 18.48 57.71 -4.06
N LYS A 2 17.20 57.57 -4.50
CA LYS A 2 16.43 56.28 -4.33
C LYS A 2 16.87 55.12 -5.26
N LYS A 3 17.46 55.38 -6.42
CA LYS A 3 17.91 54.29 -7.33
C LYS A 3 19.23 53.62 -6.93
N GLN A 4 20.11 54.35 -6.23
CA GLN A 4 21.38 53.74 -5.75
C GLN A 4 21.20 52.83 -4.50
N ALA A 5 20.22 53.12 -3.65
CA ALA A 5 19.93 52.30 -2.49
C ALA A 5 19.32 50.92 -2.87
N VAL A 6 18.50 50.84 -3.94
CA VAL A 6 17.91 49.58 -4.43
C VAL A 6 18.98 48.72 -5.09
N MET A 7 19.94 49.28 -5.77
CA MET A 7 21.02 48.51 -6.39
C MET A 7 22.01 47.94 -5.36
N PHE A 8 22.22 48.63 -4.23
CA PHE A 8 23.07 48.14 -3.15
C PHE A 8 22.40 47.01 -2.37
N LEU A 9 21.04 47.04 -2.18
CA LEU A 9 20.30 45.94 -1.56
C LEU A 9 20.26 44.68 -2.44
N ALA A 10 20.17 44.85 -3.77
CA ALA A 10 20.18 43.71 -4.70
C ALA A 10 21.56 43.03 -4.77
N LEU A 11 22.65 43.80 -4.65
CA LEU A 11 24.01 43.25 -4.59
C LEU A 11 24.31 42.56 -3.26
N LEU A 12 23.76 43.04 -2.13
CA LEU A 12 23.89 42.37 -0.84
C LEU A 12 23.06 41.05 -0.78
N SER A 13 21.90 41.01 -1.44
CA SER A 13 21.10 39.79 -1.49
C SER A 13 21.72 38.69 -2.36
N GLN A 14 22.45 39.08 -3.43
CA GLN A 14 23.18 38.10 -4.25
C GLN A 14 24.45 37.55 -3.54
N SER A 15 25.14 38.39 -2.75
CA SER A 15 26.30 37.91 -2.00
C SER A 15 25.94 37.08 -0.78
N LEU A 16 24.77 37.34 -0.15
CA LEU A 16 24.24 36.51 0.93
C LEU A 16 23.67 35.16 0.43
N GLY A 17 23.16 35.10 -0.82
CA GLY A 17 22.70 33.88 -1.43
C GLY A 17 23.82 32.91 -1.80
N LEU A 18 24.99 33.42 -2.18
CA LEU A 18 26.17 32.60 -2.50
C LEU A 18 26.87 32.02 -1.25
N THR A 19 26.85 32.76 -0.13
CA THR A 19 27.40 32.26 1.14
C THR A 19 26.47 31.29 1.86
N TYR A 20 25.15 31.32 1.59
CA TYR A 20 24.18 30.37 2.16
C TYR A 20 24.22 29.01 1.48
N ALA A 21 24.56 28.94 0.19
CA ALA A 21 24.65 27.69 -0.55
C ALA A 21 25.89 26.86 -0.17
N ASP A 22 26.97 27.48 0.27
CA ASP A 22 28.18 26.77 0.69
C ASP A 22 28.12 26.23 2.14
N ASN A 23 27.19 26.71 2.96
CA ASN A 23 27.05 26.28 4.38
C ASN A 23 25.93 25.24 4.59
N LEU A 24 25.20 24.83 3.57
CA LEU A 24 24.14 23.81 3.64
C LEU A 24 24.64 22.37 3.56
N THR A 25 25.93 22.13 3.84
CA THR A 25 26.53 20.81 3.79
C THR A 25 26.46 20.05 5.10
N GLU A 26 25.99 20.65 6.17
CA GLU A 26 25.86 19.99 7.47
C GLU A 26 24.42 19.59 7.73
N THR A 27 24.20 18.30 7.92
CA THR A 27 22.95 17.75 8.41
C THR A 27 23.03 17.55 9.92
N ARG A 28 21.92 17.71 10.60
CA ARG A 28 21.82 17.50 12.05
C ARG A 28 22.17 16.05 12.38
N GLY A 29 23.31 15.80 12.97
CA GLY A 29 23.63 14.63 13.76
C GLY A 29 24.61 13.61 13.19
N ILE A 30 24.80 13.45 11.89
CA ILE A 30 25.62 12.34 11.33
C ILE A 30 26.52 12.80 10.17
N GLY A 31 27.19 13.94 10.28
CA GLY A 31 28.12 14.41 9.24
C GLY A 31 27.45 15.14 8.07
N GLN A 32 28.18 15.32 6.99
CA GLN A 32 27.68 16.04 5.81
C GLN A 32 26.72 15.16 5.00
N TYR A 33 25.49 15.57 4.90
CA TYR A 33 24.49 14.94 4.03
C TYR A 33 23.49 16.01 3.52
N PRO A 34 23.17 16.00 2.23
CA PRO A 34 23.62 15.06 1.20
C PRO A 34 25.00 15.41 0.73
N GLY A 35 26.04 15.58 0.98
CA GLY A 35 27.33 15.94 0.40
C GLY A 35 27.25 17.02 -0.68
N ARG A 36 28.34 17.39 -1.28
CA ARG A 36 28.35 18.37 -2.38
C ARG A 36 27.70 17.78 -3.64
N PRO A 37 26.95 18.57 -4.42
CA PRO A 37 26.34 18.07 -5.67
C PRO A 37 27.30 17.34 -6.60
N SER A 38 28.59 17.71 -6.62
CA SER A 38 29.64 17.02 -7.37
C SER A 38 29.97 15.62 -6.88
N GLN A 39 29.52 15.22 -5.67
CA GLN A 39 29.68 13.88 -5.10
C GLN A 39 28.51 12.97 -5.39
N PHE A 40 27.40 13.54 -5.89
CA PHE A 40 26.22 12.80 -6.32
C PHE A 40 26.18 12.77 -7.83
N THR A 41 26.32 11.61 -8.36
CA THR A 41 26.05 11.41 -9.77
C THR A 41 24.90 10.43 -9.88
N ALA A 42 23.74 10.93 -10.33
CA ALA A 42 22.69 10.03 -10.77
C ALA A 42 23.26 9.15 -11.87
N PRO A 43 22.94 7.84 -11.88
CA PRO A 43 23.44 6.96 -12.93
C PRO A 43 23.00 7.47 -14.30
N LYS A 44 23.92 7.51 -15.24
CA LYS A 44 23.59 7.82 -16.62
C LYS A 44 22.78 6.66 -17.20
N MET A 45 21.61 6.98 -17.72
CA MET A 45 20.76 6.00 -18.37
C MET A 45 21.11 5.92 -19.85
N VAL A 46 21.38 4.69 -20.31
CA VAL A 46 21.74 4.40 -21.70
C VAL A 46 20.83 3.30 -22.26
N LYS A 47 20.69 3.22 -23.57
CA LYS A 47 19.98 2.14 -24.25
C LYS A 47 20.94 1.26 -25.02
N ASP A 48 20.66 -0.02 -25.06
CA ASP A 48 21.40 -1.01 -25.85
C ASP A 48 20.46 -1.92 -26.64
N GLN A 49 21.00 -2.83 -27.41
CA GLN A 49 20.27 -3.78 -28.24
C GLN A 49 20.17 -5.17 -27.59
N THR A 50 20.45 -5.27 -26.28
CA THR A 50 20.33 -6.54 -25.55
C THR A 50 18.84 -6.87 -25.37
N TYR A 51 18.45 -8.08 -25.77
CA TYR A 51 17.09 -8.58 -25.55
C TYR A 51 16.88 -8.94 -24.08
N ARG A 52 15.91 -8.27 -23.43
CA ARG A 52 15.64 -8.46 -22.00
C ARG A 52 14.23 -7.97 -21.64
N ASN A 53 13.88 -8.08 -20.37
CA ASN A 53 12.73 -7.34 -19.82
C ASN A 53 13.09 -5.84 -19.74
N ILE A 54 12.60 -5.07 -20.73
CA ILE A 54 12.87 -3.62 -20.81
C ILE A 54 11.94 -2.79 -19.92
N ALA A 55 10.93 -3.43 -19.28
CA ALA A 55 10.06 -2.80 -18.29
C ALA A 55 10.63 -2.86 -16.86
N LEU A 56 11.69 -3.64 -16.61
CA LEU A 56 12.23 -3.80 -15.26
C LEU A 56 12.69 -2.47 -14.66
N ASN A 57 12.18 -2.16 -13.47
CA ASN A 57 12.40 -0.88 -12.77
C ASN A 57 12.04 0.35 -13.63
N ARG A 58 10.97 0.25 -14.42
CA ARG A 58 10.42 1.39 -15.17
C ARG A 58 9.17 1.91 -14.48
N MET A 59 8.96 3.22 -14.62
CA MET A 59 7.83 3.92 -14.03
C MET A 59 6.50 3.41 -14.58
N VAL A 60 5.52 3.27 -13.70
CA VAL A 60 4.17 2.80 -14.04
C VAL A 60 3.13 3.81 -13.57
N TYR A 61 2.18 4.08 -14.43
CA TYR A 61 1.02 4.91 -14.16
C TYR A 61 -0.24 4.06 -14.17
N THR A 62 -1.20 4.39 -13.33
CA THR A 62 -2.43 3.62 -13.15
C THR A 62 -3.66 4.50 -13.11
N SER A 63 -4.80 3.97 -13.55
CA SER A 63 -6.09 4.65 -13.44
C SER A 63 -6.59 4.72 -11.99
N SER A 64 -6.22 3.72 -11.18
CA SER A 64 -6.58 3.64 -9.76
C SER A 64 -5.68 2.66 -9.03
N ASN A 65 -5.55 2.85 -7.73
CA ASN A 65 -4.93 1.91 -6.80
C ASN A 65 -5.94 1.61 -5.69
N ALA A 66 -6.01 0.36 -5.27
CA ALA A 66 -6.89 -0.04 -4.18
C ALA A 66 -6.41 0.50 -2.83
N ASP A 67 -5.10 0.67 -2.68
CA ASP A 67 -4.43 1.15 -1.48
C ASP A 67 -3.06 1.74 -1.85
N PHE A 68 -2.51 2.60 -0.98
CA PHE A 68 -1.18 3.21 -1.16
C PHE A 68 -0.02 2.22 -1.15
N ASN A 69 -0.26 0.99 -0.67
CA ASN A 69 0.74 -0.07 -0.68
C ASN A 69 0.67 -0.96 -1.92
N LEU A 70 -0.35 -0.79 -2.78
CA LEU A 70 -0.59 -1.59 -3.98
C LEU A 70 -0.53 -0.74 -5.25
N THR A 71 0.50 0.05 -5.35
CA THR A 71 0.72 1.02 -6.42
C THR A 71 1.35 0.40 -7.66
N GLY A 72 1.25 1.11 -8.78
CA GLY A 72 1.65 0.60 -10.09
C GLY A 72 3.12 0.19 -10.20
N HIS A 73 4.06 0.89 -9.55
CA HIS A 73 5.49 0.58 -9.69
C HIS A 73 5.86 -0.84 -9.23
N LEU A 74 5.01 -1.50 -8.44
CA LEU A 74 5.23 -2.87 -8.00
C LEU A 74 5.12 -3.90 -9.12
N VAL A 75 4.58 -3.55 -10.28
CA VAL A 75 4.48 -4.50 -11.41
C VAL A 75 5.72 -4.53 -12.30
N THR A 76 6.75 -3.76 -11.96
CA THR A 76 8.02 -3.72 -12.70
C THR A 76 9.24 -3.87 -11.80
N ASP A 77 9.06 -4.27 -10.54
CA ASP A 77 10.15 -4.37 -9.55
C ASP A 77 10.91 -5.70 -9.60
N GLY A 78 10.50 -6.62 -10.48
CA GLY A 78 11.13 -7.93 -10.67
C GLY A 78 10.75 -8.96 -9.61
N ILE A 79 9.74 -8.69 -8.78
CA ILE A 79 9.25 -9.60 -7.75
C ILE A 79 7.93 -10.22 -8.18
N ILE A 80 7.90 -11.54 -8.29
CA ILE A 80 6.69 -12.27 -8.64
C ILE A 80 6.08 -12.90 -7.40
N THR A 81 4.83 -12.56 -7.12
CA THR A 81 4.03 -13.17 -6.06
C THR A 81 2.69 -13.67 -6.59
N SER A 82 2.20 -14.74 -6.03
CA SER A 82 0.88 -15.31 -6.37
C SER A 82 -0.24 -14.86 -5.44
N LYS A 83 0.07 -14.04 -4.44
CA LYS A 83 -0.88 -13.62 -3.42
C LYS A 83 -0.89 -12.10 -3.30
N ALA A 84 -2.08 -11.50 -3.40
CA ALA A 84 -2.25 -10.11 -2.99
C ALA A 84 -2.09 -10.00 -1.46
N PRO A 85 -1.59 -8.87 -0.95
CA PRO A 85 -1.64 -8.60 0.47
C PRO A 85 -3.11 -8.59 0.89
N SER A 86 -3.35 -9.07 2.09
CA SER A 86 -4.69 -9.08 2.62
C SER A 86 -5.06 -7.69 3.09
N PHE A 87 -6.16 -7.19 2.56
CA PHE A 87 -6.84 -6.05 3.16
C PHE A 87 -7.79 -6.56 4.23
N LEU A 88 -7.76 -5.89 5.35
CA LEU A 88 -8.83 -6.00 6.30
C LEU A 88 -10.11 -5.43 5.66
N SER A 89 -11.12 -6.25 5.47
CA SER A 89 -12.50 -5.79 5.32
C SER A 89 -13.27 -6.10 6.59
N VAL A 90 -14.19 -5.20 6.96
CA VAL A 90 -14.99 -5.37 8.16
C VAL A 90 -16.46 -5.24 7.79
N LYS A 91 -17.23 -6.30 8.07
CA LYS A 91 -18.68 -6.32 7.89
C LYS A 91 -19.38 -6.25 9.22
N THR A 92 -20.56 -5.63 9.21
CA THR A 92 -21.50 -5.61 10.33
C THR A 92 -22.87 -6.03 9.84
N ASN A 93 -23.83 -6.17 10.74
CA ASN A 93 -25.23 -6.35 10.35
C ASN A 93 -25.82 -5.14 9.58
N GLU A 94 -25.13 -3.98 9.57
CA GLU A 94 -25.54 -2.77 8.83
C GLU A 94 -24.79 -2.65 7.48
N GLY A 95 -23.87 -3.57 7.15
CA GLY A 95 -23.08 -3.56 5.92
C GLY A 95 -21.57 -3.52 6.14
N GLU A 96 -20.82 -3.27 5.06
CA GLU A 96 -19.37 -3.16 5.11
C GLU A 96 -18.92 -1.77 5.57
N LEU A 97 -17.95 -1.72 6.49
CA LEU A 97 -17.41 -0.46 7.01
C LEU A 97 -16.47 0.19 6.00
N SER A 98 -16.44 1.52 6.03
CA SER A 98 -15.52 2.32 5.24
C SER A 98 -14.05 2.06 5.63
N ASN A 99 -13.12 2.37 4.75
CA ASN A 99 -11.67 2.29 5.05
C ASN A 99 -11.28 3.11 6.29
N ARG A 100 -11.98 4.21 6.56
CA ARG A 100 -11.75 5.06 7.72
C ARG A 100 -12.20 4.42 9.04
N ASP A 101 -13.24 3.57 8.98
CA ASP A 101 -13.92 3.06 10.17
C ASP A 101 -13.50 1.64 10.54
N LYS A 102 -12.99 0.87 9.58
CA LYS A 102 -12.69 -0.56 9.75
C LYS A 102 -11.64 -0.88 10.82
N GLU A 103 -10.70 0.03 11.09
CA GLU A 103 -9.63 -0.19 12.06
C GLU A 103 -9.93 0.36 13.45
N LYS A 104 -10.95 1.23 13.61
CA LYS A 104 -11.26 1.93 14.87
C LYS A 104 -11.46 1.02 16.08
N MET A 105 -11.79 -0.25 15.86
CA MET A 105 -12.04 -1.21 16.93
C MET A 105 -10.81 -2.04 17.30
N ILE A 106 -9.76 -1.99 16.49
CA ILE A 106 -8.56 -2.83 16.61
C ILE A 106 -7.24 -2.03 16.52
N ASP A 107 -7.32 -0.71 16.58
CA ASP A 107 -6.18 0.21 16.45
C ASP A 107 -5.35 0.39 17.73
N GLY A 108 -5.76 -0.28 18.81
CA GLY A 108 -5.11 -0.15 20.13
C GLY A 108 -5.52 1.10 20.90
N ASN A 109 -6.51 1.87 20.39
CA ASN A 109 -6.93 3.15 20.96
C ASN A 109 -8.40 3.10 21.42
N THR A 110 -8.66 3.37 22.69
CA THR A 110 -10.02 3.40 23.26
C THR A 110 -10.77 4.72 23.06
N VAL A 111 -10.13 5.73 22.48
CA VAL A 111 -10.77 7.01 22.11
C VAL A 111 -11.59 6.86 20.84
N THR A 112 -11.09 6.11 19.88
CA THR A 112 -11.82 5.72 18.66
C THR A 112 -12.91 4.72 19.01
N SER A 113 -13.97 4.65 18.21
CA SER A 113 -15.06 3.70 18.43
C SER A 113 -15.94 3.53 17.21
N GLN A 114 -16.64 2.39 17.16
CA GLN A 114 -17.65 2.09 16.15
C GLN A 114 -18.98 1.75 16.84
N TYR A 115 -20.09 2.29 16.31
CA TYR A 115 -21.43 1.98 16.75
C TYR A 115 -22.04 0.91 15.85
N ILE A 116 -22.70 -0.07 16.47
CA ILE A 116 -23.41 -1.16 15.79
C ILE A 116 -24.77 -1.31 16.44
N LYS A 117 -25.85 -1.31 15.64
CA LYS A 117 -27.23 -1.35 16.15
C LYS A 117 -27.78 -2.77 16.20
N GLY A 118 -28.67 -2.99 17.14
CA GLY A 118 -29.53 -4.17 17.21
C GLY A 118 -29.22 -5.14 18.34
N GLU A 119 -30.16 -6.04 18.50
CA GLU A 119 -30.17 -7.09 19.56
C GLU A 119 -29.26 -8.26 19.21
N ASP A 120 -29.14 -8.56 17.92
CA ASP A 120 -28.25 -9.55 17.30
C ASP A 120 -27.24 -8.83 16.38
N ALA A 121 -26.32 -8.14 16.99
CA ALA A 121 -25.29 -7.41 16.27
C ALA A 121 -24.05 -8.29 16.05
N PHE A 122 -23.29 -7.98 15.02
CA PHE A 122 -22.00 -8.60 14.81
C PHE A 122 -20.99 -7.66 14.13
N VAL A 123 -19.72 -7.97 14.35
CA VAL A 123 -18.59 -7.45 13.59
C VAL A 123 -17.80 -8.62 13.06
N GLU A 124 -17.53 -8.64 11.77
CA GLU A 124 -16.78 -9.65 11.07
C GLU A 124 -15.56 -9.05 10.41
N PHE A 125 -14.39 -9.47 10.86
CA PHE A 125 -13.09 -9.09 10.31
C PHE A 125 -12.66 -10.16 9.31
N ASN A 126 -12.32 -9.74 8.10
CA ASN A 126 -11.89 -10.61 7.03
C ASN A 126 -10.52 -10.16 6.51
N TRP A 127 -9.57 -11.09 6.48
CA TRP A 127 -8.24 -10.89 5.92
C TRP A 127 -8.06 -11.77 4.69
N ASP A 128 -8.00 -11.14 3.51
CA ASP A 128 -7.69 -11.84 2.27
C ASP A 128 -6.28 -12.44 2.32
N ALA A 129 -6.17 -13.76 2.20
CA ALA A 129 -4.90 -14.49 2.10
C ALA A 129 -3.96 -14.39 3.32
N MET A 130 -4.42 -13.87 4.47
CA MET A 130 -3.66 -13.83 5.72
C MET A 130 -4.47 -14.41 6.86
N LYS A 131 -3.75 -14.80 7.92
CA LYS A 131 -4.34 -15.39 9.11
C LYS A 131 -3.97 -14.58 10.31
N VAL A 132 -4.95 -14.30 11.14
CA VAL A 132 -4.72 -13.70 12.45
C VAL A 132 -4.59 -14.82 13.49
N ASN A 133 -3.54 -14.76 14.27
CA ASN A 133 -3.35 -15.66 15.39
C ASN A 133 -4.18 -15.18 16.59
N LEU A 134 -5.19 -15.93 16.98
CA LEU A 134 -6.03 -15.66 18.14
C LEU A 134 -5.57 -16.49 19.32
N LYS A 135 -5.12 -15.83 20.39
CA LYS A 135 -4.75 -16.45 21.66
C LYS A 135 -5.70 -16.10 22.80
N ASN A 136 -6.15 -14.88 22.83
CA ASN A 136 -7.14 -14.36 23.77
C ASN A 136 -7.84 -13.17 23.13
N LEU A 137 -8.93 -12.71 23.72
CA LEU A 137 -9.64 -11.55 23.24
C LEU A 137 -10.23 -10.78 24.42
N LYS A 138 -9.97 -9.46 24.43
CA LYS A 138 -10.57 -8.54 25.38
C LYS A 138 -11.46 -7.56 24.62
N PHE A 139 -12.69 -7.41 25.11
CA PHE A 139 -13.67 -6.49 24.56
C PHE A 139 -13.89 -5.30 25.47
N THR A 140 -13.66 -4.08 24.97
CA THR A 140 -13.93 -2.84 25.68
C THR A 140 -14.94 -2.00 24.91
N GLY A 141 -16.02 -1.59 25.57
CA GLY A 141 -17.09 -0.88 24.90
C GLY A 141 -18.19 -0.40 25.82
N GLU A 142 -19.32 -0.11 25.23
CA GLU A 142 -20.56 0.35 25.89
C GLU A 142 -21.77 -0.28 25.19
N LEU A 143 -22.79 -0.64 25.98
CA LEU A 143 -24.05 -1.17 25.51
C LEU A 143 -25.18 -0.27 25.99
N ALA A 144 -25.99 0.28 25.07
CA ALA A 144 -27.24 0.96 25.37
C ALA A 144 -28.43 0.05 25.07
N TYR A 145 -29.46 0.10 25.89
CA TYR A 145 -30.60 -0.78 25.77
C TYR A 145 -31.92 -0.12 26.20
N TYR A 146 -33.05 -0.68 25.71
CA TYR A 146 -34.39 -0.28 26.13
C TYR A 146 -34.78 -1.07 27.37
N LYS A 147 -34.95 -0.38 28.52
CA LYS A 147 -35.12 -1.00 29.83
C LYS A 147 -36.31 -1.97 29.87
N GLU A 148 -37.41 -1.60 29.21
CA GLU A 148 -38.65 -2.38 29.21
C GLU A 148 -38.55 -3.68 28.37
N LYS A 149 -37.58 -3.77 27.48
CA LYS A 149 -37.38 -4.89 26.54
C LYS A 149 -36.15 -5.71 26.85
N ALA A 150 -35.28 -5.24 27.72
CA ALA A 150 -33.99 -5.79 27.95
C ALA A 150 -34.03 -7.12 28.69
N SER A 151 -33.26 -8.11 28.22
CA SER A 151 -32.93 -9.30 28.98
C SER A 151 -31.97 -9.00 30.12
N GLU A 152 -31.94 -9.82 31.16
CA GLU A 152 -31.05 -9.65 32.32
C GLU A 152 -29.58 -9.90 32.02
N GLY A 153 -29.22 -10.21 30.77
CA GLY A 153 -27.84 -10.50 30.41
C GLY A 153 -27.56 -10.32 28.94
N PHE A 154 -26.28 -10.31 28.61
CA PHE A 154 -25.77 -10.25 27.24
C PHE A 154 -24.80 -11.40 26.97
N VAL A 155 -24.58 -11.71 25.70
CA VAL A 155 -23.59 -12.67 25.25
C VAL A 155 -22.66 -12.00 24.25
N ILE A 156 -21.36 -12.16 24.46
CA ILE A 156 -20.32 -11.85 23.47
C ILE A 156 -19.66 -13.16 23.06
N ARG A 157 -19.73 -13.48 21.78
CA ARG A 157 -19.20 -14.74 21.25
C ARG A 157 -18.16 -14.45 20.18
N VAL A 158 -17.04 -15.16 20.23
CA VAL A 158 -15.97 -15.10 19.24
C VAL A 158 -16.02 -16.34 18.37
N LEU A 159 -16.07 -16.14 17.06
CA LEU A 159 -16.08 -17.20 16.07
C LEU A 159 -14.90 -17.02 15.12
N GLY A 160 -14.32 -18.15 14.68
CA GLY A 160 -13.29 -18.21 13.65
C GLY A 160 -13.76 -18.99 12.43
N SER A 161 -13.22 -18.64 11.28
CA SER A 161 -13.46 -19.36 10.04
C SER A 161 -12.25 -19.28 9.11
N HIS A 162 -12.06 -20.34 8.30
CA HIS A 162 -11.03 -20.40 7.26
C HIS A 162 -11.57 -20.07 5.86
N ASN A 163 -12.89 -19.98 5.69
CA ASN A 163 -13.51 -19.79 4.39
C ASN A 163 -14.69 -18.81 4.39
N GLY A 164 -14.98 -18.18 5.55
CA GLY A 164 -16.08 -17.23 5.71
C GLY A 164 -17.48 -17.85 5.69
N THR A 165 -17.61 -19.17 5.54
CA THR A 165 -18.91 -19.87 5.47
C THR A 165 -19.12 -20.86 6.60
N LYS A 166 -18.07 -21.60 7.00
CA LYS A 166 -18.11 -22.52 8.13
C LYS A 166 -17.45 -21.86 9.33
N TRP A 167 -18.24 -21.62 10.36
CA TRP A 167 -17.83 -20.93 11.56
C TRP A 167 -17.74 -21.86 12.75
N GLU A 168 -16.71 -21.73 13.54
CA GLU A 168 -16.56 -22.40 14.82
C GLU A 168 -16.51 -21.38 15.97
N VAL A 169 -17.16 -21.73 17.07
CA VAL A 169 -17.14 -20.91 18.29
C VAL A 169 -15.82 -21.14 19.01
N LEU A 170 -15.04 -20.07 19.14
CA LEU A 170 -13.73 -20.08 19.80
C LEU A 170 -13.84 -19.76 21.27
N GLY A 171 -14.74 -18.85 21.63
CA GLY A 171 -14.99 -18.45 23.02
C GLY A 171 -16.31 -17.73 23.16
N GLU A 172 -16.81 -17.71 24.39
CA GLU A 172 -18.05 -17.04 24.73
C GLU A 172 -17.95 -16.48 26.16
N GLU A 173 -18.45 -15.28 26.35
CA GLU A 173 -18.62 -14.67 27.67
C GLU A 173 -20.05 -14.19 27.83
N LYS A 174 -20.61 -14.44 29.02
CA LYS A 174 -21.99 -14.06 29.41
C LYS A 174 -21.93 -13.04 30.54
N GLY A 175 -22.43 -11.87 30.27
CA GLY A 175 -22.61 -10.89 31.33
C GLY A 175 -24.00 -11.01 31.94
N THR A 176 -24.08 -10.93 33.26
CA THR A 176 -25.35 -10.95 34.03
C THR A 176 -25.66 -9.57 34.57
N GLY A 177 -26.96 -9.33 34.83
CA GLY A 177 -27.46 -8.09 35.43
C GLY A 177 -27.57 -6.91 34.47
N LEU A 178 -28.46 -6.00 34.78
CA LEU A 178 -28.69 -4.72 34.09
C LEU A 178 -28.18 -3.57 34.96
N PRO A 179 -26.92 -3.24 35.03
CA PRO A 179 -26.49 -2.03 35.70
C PRO A 179 -26.44 -0.86 34.72
N GLY A 180 -26.97 0.25 35.07
CA GLY A 180 -26.74 1.49 34.35
C GLY A 180 -27.74 2.56 34.71
N GLU A 181 -27.23 3.72 35.07
CA GLU A 181 -28.02 4.94 35.10
C GLU A 181 -28.28 5.42 33.67
N ALA A 182 -29.49 5.95 33.45
CA ALA A 182 -29.82 6.56 32.16
C ALA A 182 -28.95 7.78 31.91
N THR A 183 -28.12 7.74 30.89
CA THR A 183 -27.34 8.91 30.46
C THR A 183 -28.14 9.75 29.48
N LYS A 184 -28.11 11.09 29.66
CA LYS A 184 -28.71 12.02 28.71
C LYS A 184 -27.86 12.05 27.45
N GLN A 185 -28.41 11.71 26.31
CA GLN A 185 -27.76 11.94 25.02
C GLN A 185 -28.65 12.87 24.19
N GLN A 186 -28.10 14.01 23.79
CA GLN A 186 -28.76 14.93 22.88
C GLN A 186 -28.54 14.45 21.44
N VAL A 187 -29.64 14.19 20.73
CA VAL A 187 -29.60 13.71 19.34
C VAL A 187 -30.35 14.67 18.44
N SER A 188 -29.87 15.90 18.30
CA SER A 188 -30.31 16.77 17.21
C SER A 188 -29.18 17.69 16.78
N SER A 189 -28.94 17.73 15.48
CA SER A 189 -28.05 18.69 14.82
C SER A 189 -28.70 20.03 14.55
N ASP A 190 -30.02 20.19 14.85
CA ASP A 190 -30.77 21.43 14.71
C ASP A 190 -30.99 22.06 16.09
N PRO A 191 -30.36 23.20 16.41
CA PRO A 191 -30.48 23.84 17.70
C PRO A 191 -31.90 24.35 18.01
N ASN A 192 -32.81 24.38 17.02
CA ASN A 192 -34.18 24.84 17.15
C ASN A 192 -35.22 23.73 17.22
N LYS A 193 -34.80 22.45 17.12
CA LYS A 193 -35.69 21.30 17.25
C LYS A 193 -35.31 20.49 18.48
N PHE A 194 -35.98 20.78 19.59
CA PHE A 194 -36.00 19.91 20.76
C PHE A 194 -36.86 18.68 20.44
N GLN A 195 -36.27 17.61 19.97
CA GLN A 195 -36.92 16.30 19.99
C GLN A 195 -36.73 15.70 21.38
N ASP A 196 -37.77 15.02 21.89
CA ASP A 196 -37.68 14.24 23.12
C ASP A 196 -36.50 13.28 23.07
N VAL A 197 -35.49 13.55 23.88
CA VAL A 197 -34.28 12.72 23.96
C VAL A 197 -34.64 11.50 24.77
N VAL A 198 -34.78 10.37 24.10
CA VAL A 198 -34.90 9.07 24.77
C VAL A 198 -33.59 8.80 25.52
N ARG A 199 -33.64 8.80 26.84
CA ARG A 199 -32.52 8.42 27.69
C ARG A 199 -32.44 6.90 27.77
N LEU A 200 -31.40 6.34 27.14
CA LEU A 200 -31.16 4.92 27.24
C LEU A 200 -30.19 4.62 28.40
N PRO A 201 -30.44 3.58 29.21
CA PRO A 201 -29.46 3.06 30.13
C PRO A 201 -28.23 2.64 29.38
N LEU A 202 -27.05 2.94 29.94
CA LEU A 202 -25.75 2.64 29.36
C LEU A 202 -24.96 1.72 30.28
N ARG A 203 -24.50 0.60 29.76
CA ARG A 203 -23.59 -0.32 30.45
C ARG A 203 -22.20 -0.22 29.85
N LYS A 204 -21.19 0.05 30.68
CA LYS A 204 -19.78 -0.09 30.31
C LYS A 204 -19.39 -1.56 30.28
N LEU A 205 -18.67 -1.94 29.23
CA LEU A 205 -18.20 -3.30 29.02
C LEU A 205 -16.66 -3.29 29.03
N ASN A 206 -16.11 -4.20 29.83
CA ASN A 206 -14.68 -4.51 29.86
C ASN A 206 -14.58 -6.00 30.15
N VAL A 207 -14.55 -6.80 29.10
CA VAL A 207 -14.80 -8.24 29.15
C VAL A 207 -13.62 -9.00 28.59
N ASP A 208 -13.05 -9.88 29.39
CA ASP A 208 -12.07 -10.87 28.93
C ASP A 208 -12.82 -12.11 28.44
N ILE A 209 -12.61 -12.49 27.18
CA ILE A 209 -13.28 -13.63 26.57
C ILE A 209 -12.29 -14.79 26.50
N PRO A 210 -12.49 -15.84 27.33
CA PRO A 210 -11.61 -17.00 27.29
C PRO A 210 -11.81 -17.77 25.99
N LEU A 211 -10.74 -17.96 25.22
CA LEU A 211 -10.78 -18.76 24.00
C LEU A 211 -10.49 -20.23 24.34
N LYS A 212 -11.49 -21.09 24.13
CA LYS A 212 -11.39 -22.54 24.27
C LYS A 212 -10.56 -23.17 23.15
N LYS A 213 -10.54 -22.52 22.00
CA LYS A 213 -9.73 -22.87 20.85
C LYS A 213 -8.89 -21.65 20.45
N GLN A 214 -7.60 -21.87 20.28
CA GLN A 214 -6.65 -20.90 19.79
C GLN A 214 -6.19 -21.33 18.39
N GLY A 215 -5.82 -20.38 17.54
CA GLY A 215 -5.36 -20.72 16.21
C GLY A 215 -5.27 -19.54 15.26
N ASN A 216 -5.00 -19.84 14.00
CA ASN A 216 -4.87 -18.85 12.93
C ASN A 216 -6.12 -18.89 12.05
N TYR A 217 -6.79 -17.75 11.92
CA TYR A 217 -8.05 -17.63 11.18
C TYR A 217 -7.98 -16.52 10.14
N GLU A 218 -8.56 -16.74 8.96
CA GLU A 218 -8.75 -15.75 7.91
C GLU A 218 -9.95 -14.85 8.19
N HIS A 219 -10.96 -15.37 8.89
CA HIS A 219 -12.19 -14.66 9.23
C HIS A 219 -12.44 -14.77 10.72
N VAL A 220 -12.73 -13.66 11.37
CA VAL A 220 -13.08 -13.61 12.81
C VAL A 220 -14.35 -12.80 12.96
N ARG A 221 -15.36 -13.38 13.63
CA ARG A 221 -16.61 -12.70 13.92
C ARG A 221 -16.80 -12.55 15.42
N ILE A 222 -17.19 -11.37 15.84
CA ILE A 222 -17.65 -11.08 17.21
C ILE A 222 -19.16 -10.90 17.15
N GLU A 223 -19.90 -11.82 17.73
CA GLU A 223 -21.35 -11.69 17.90
C GLU A 223 -21.68 -11.01 19.22
N LEU A 224 -22.62 -10.09 19.19
CA LEU A 224 -23.07 -9.26 20.31
C LEU A 224 -24.57 -9.43 20.45
N LYS A 225 -25.01 -10.15 21.48
CA LYS A 225 -26.43 -10.51 21.64
C LYS A 225 -26.98 -10.05 22.96
N MET A 226 -28.07 -9.29 22.91
CA MET A 226 -28.87 -8.92 24.05
C MET A 226 -30.27 -8.48 23.59
N LYS A 227 -31.31 -9.13 24.07
CA LYS A 227 -32.69 -8.68 23.86
C LYS A 227 -32.88 -7.28 24.45
N GLY A 228 -33.45 -6.39 23.66
CA GLY A 228 -33.64 -4.98 24.04
C GLY A 228 -32.41 -4.10 23.82
N ALA A 229 -31.32 -4.61 23.28
CA ALA A 229 -30.17 -3.78 22.91
C ALA A 229 -30.55 -2.77 21.83
N ALA A 230 -30.20 -1.49 22.04
CA ALA A 230 -30.40 -0.44 21.06
C ALA A 230 -29.14 -0.33 20.17
N TRP A 231 -27.99 -0.25 20.79
CA TRP A 231 -26.70 -0.22 20.10
C TRP A 231 -25.54 -0.63 21.01
N TRP A 232 -24.47 -1.09 20.36
CA TRP A 232 -23.18 -1.43 20.94
C TRP A 232 -22.15 -0.41 20.45
N ARG A 233 -21.43 0.22 21.34
CA ARG A 233 -20.27 1.05 21.03
C ARG A 233 -19.02 0.26 21.32
N ILE A 234 -18.34 -0.18 20.27
CA ILE A 234 -17.10 -0.92 20.38
C ILE A 234 -15.94 0.08 20.39
N LYS A 235 -15.19 0.12 21.48
CA LYS A 235 -14.01 0.98 21.63
C LYS A 235 -12.73 0.25 21.26
N LEU A 236 -12.59 -0.98 21.76
CA LEU A 236 -11.41 -1.78 21.50
C LEU A 236 -11.76 -3.27 21.60
N ILE A 237 -11.31 -4.03 20.63
CA ILE A 237 -11.23 -5.47 20.66
C ILE A 237 -9.74 -5.79 20.64
N ASP A 238 -9.19 -6.21 21.77
CA ASP A 238 -7.76 -6.45 21.92
C ASP A 238 -7.43 -7.94 21.80
N ASN A 239 -6.33 -8.22 21.13
CA ASN A 239 -5.74 -9.55 20.98
C ASN A 239 -4.24 -9.43 21.25
N THR A 240 -3.71 -10.14 22.22
CA THR A 240 -2.30 -10.01 22.64
C THR A 240 -1.28 -10.26 21.54
N THR A 241 -1.67 -10.90 20.42
CA THR A 241 -0.80 -11.18 19.29
C THR A 241 -0.90 -10.16 18.16
N SER A 242 -1.59 -9.02 18.39
CA SER A 242 -1.87 -8.03 17.37
C SER A 242 -2.89 -8.48 16.30
N TRP A 243 -3.84 -7.62 16.00
CA TRP A 243 -4.77 -7.77 14.88
C TRP A 243 -4.15 -7.45 13.53
N ARG A 244 -3.01 -6.79 13.55
CA ARG A 244 -2.27 -6.54 12.31
C ARG A 244 -1.57 -7.84 11.96
N PRO A 245 -2.02 -8.53 10.91
CA PRO A 245 -1.20 -9.55 10.32
C PRO A 245 0.14 -8.86 10.04
N SER A 246 1.25 -9.53 10.33
CA SER A 246 2.54 -9.05 9.87
C SER A 246 2.34 -8.74 8.39
N MET A 247 2.45 -7.48 8.01
CA MET A 247 2.32 -7.08 6.60
C MET A 247 3.49 -7.73 5.88
N HIS A 248 3.29 -8.96 5.42
CA HIS A 248 4.19 -9.54 4.46
C HIS A 248 4.03 -8.70 3.22
N PHE A 249 5.10 -8.01 2.86
CA PHE A 249 5.15 -7.29 1.63
C PHE A 249 4.76 -8.23 0.49
N SER A 250 3.78 -7.82 -0.28
CA SER A 250 3.43 -8.45 -1.55
C SER A 250 3.64 -7.45 -2.64
N SER A 251 4.48 -7.79 -3.61
CA SER A 251 4.67 -6.96 -4.79
C SER A 251 3.52 -7.17 -5.75
N VAL A 252 2.46 -6.37 -5.58
CA VAL A 252 1.23 -6.44 -6.39
C VAL A 252 0.64 -5.06 -6.55
N TRP A 253 0.33 -4.68 -7.77
CA TRP A 253 -0.67 -3.64 -8.04
C TRP A 253 -2.07 -4.23 -7.97
N LYS A 254 -2.99 -3.51 -7.33
CA LYS A 254 -4.42 -3.87 -7.29
C LYS A 254 -5.26 -2.64 -7.64
N SER A 255 -6.18 -2.79 -8.57
CA SER A 255 -7.07 -1.69 -8.99
C SER A 255 -8.09 -1.33 -7.90
N GLY A 256 -8.67 -0.15 -7.99
CA GLY A 256 -9.93 0.17 -7.33
C GLY A 256 -11.05 -0.79 -7.75
N LEU A 257 -12.19 -0.75 -7.05
CA LEU A 257 -13.39 -1.52 -7.44
C LEU A 257 -13.91 -1.04 -8.78
N THR A 258 -14.23 -2.00 -9.64
CA THR A 258 -14.90 -1.76 -10.92
C THR A 258 -16.38 -2.08 -10.74
N HIS A 259 -17.21 -1.07 -10.56
CA HIS A 259 -18.67 -1.26 -10.54
C HIS A 259 -19.18 -1.51 -11.95
N LYS A 260 -20.05 -2.51 -12.12
CA LYS A 260 -20.66 -2.84 -13.43
C LYS A 260 -21.40 -1.65 -14.09
N GLN A 261 -21.82 -0.67 -13.29
CA GLN A 261 -22.55 0.52 -13.76
C GLN A 261 -21.64 1.70 -14.16
N ASP A 262 -20.40 1.73 -13.65
CA ASP A 262 -19.43 2.80 -13.93
C ASP A 262 -18.25 2.25 -14.75
N ALA A 263 -18.54 1.51 -15.80
CA ALA A 263 -17.54 0.77 -16.62
C ALA A 263 -16.48 1.68 -17.28
N LYS A 264 -15.82 2.53 -16.47
CA LYS A 264 -14.53 3.10 -16.86
C LYS A 264 -13.53 1.96 -16.83
N ALA A 265 -13.06 1.59 -17.99
CA ALA A 265 -12.01 0.62 -18.13
C ALA A 265 -10.82 1.03 -17.24
N GLN A 266 -10.33 0.10 -16.43
CA GLN A 266 -9.11 0.29 -15.66
C GLN A 266 -7.91 0.17 -16.61
N TRP A 267 -6.85 0.88 -16.30
CA TRP A 267 -5.62 0.78 -17.08
C TRP A 267 -4.39 0.96 -16.19
N LEU A 268 -3.32 0.36 -16.64
CA LEU A 268 -1.97 0.70 -16.21
C LEU A 268 -1.07 0.77 -17.44
N TYR A 269 -0.07 1.64 -17.43
CA TYR A 269 0.95 1.65 -18.46
C TYR A 269 2.34 1.86 -17.89
N VAL A 270 3.31 1.23 -18.54
CA VAL A 270 4.73 1.36 -18.25
C VAL A 270 5.33 2.41 -19.19
N ASP A 271 6.11 3.34 -18.64
CA ASP A 271 6.98 4.23 -19.39
C ASP A 271 8.36 3.59 -19.52
N LEU A 272 8.70 3.08 -20.69
CA LEU A 272 9.99 2.49 -20.98
C LEU A 272 11.14 3.51 -20.97
N GLY A 273 10.81 4.80 -20.85
CA GLY A 273 11.75 5.92 -20.86
C GLY A 273 12.28 6.33 -22.25
N THR A 274 12.13 5.44 -23.22
CA THR A 274 12.52 5.67 -24.62
C THR A 274 11.69 4.74 -25.52
N GLU A 275 11.62 5.07 -26.80
CA GLU A 275 11.07 4.13 -27.79
C GLU A 275 11.94 2.88 -27.85
N ALA A 276 11.27 1.73 -27.87
CA ALA A 276 11.89 0.41 -27.89
C ALA A 276 11.05 -0.57 -28.72
N ASP A 277 11.70 -1.62 -29.22
CA ASP A 277 11.06 -2.72 -29.91
C ASP A 277 10.85 -3.91 -28.98
N PHE A 278 9.65 -4.49 -28.99
CA PHE A 278 9.33 -5.66 -28.20
C PHE A 278 8.40 -6.62 -28.95
N ASP A 279 8.48 -7.89 -28.58
CA ASP A 279 7.75 -8.96 -29.26
C ASP A 279 6.94 -9.84 -28.30
N GLN A 280 7.02 -9.61 -27.00
CA GLN A 280 6.26 -10.36 -26.00
C GLN A 280 6.01 -9.55 -24.73
N VAL A 281 4.79 -9.69 -24.19
CA VAL A 281 4.44 -9.19 -22.85
C VAL A 281 4.06 -10.37 -21.96
N ASN A 282 4.74 -10.51 -20.82
CA ASN A 282 4.41 -11.52 -19.81
C ASN A 282 3.71 -10.85 -18.65
N LEU A 283 2.55 -11.38 -18.27
CA LEU A 283 1.71 -10.89 -17.19
C LEU A 283 1.61 -11.95 -16.11
N TYR A 284 1.97 -11.60 -14.90
CA TYR A 284 1.89 -12.46 -13.71
C TYR A 284 0.73 -12.00 -12.85
N TRP A 285 -0.45 -12.59 -13.09
CA TRP A 285 -1.69 -12.20 -12.45
C TRP A 285 -1.83 -12.76 -11.03
N VAL A 286 -2.44 -11.97 -10.17
CA VAL A 286 -3.06 -12.42 -8.92
C VAL A 286 -4.57 -12.54 -9.14
N ASN A 287 -5.19 -11.49 -9.71
CA ASN A 287 -6.58 -11.49 -10.17
C ASN A 287 -6.59 -11.19 -11.67
N LYS A 288 -6.82 -12.23 -12.45
CA LYS A 288 -6.67 -12.17 -13.92
C LYS A 288 -7.81 -11.39 -14.58
N ALA A 289 -7.46 -10.56 -15.55
CA ALA A 289 -8.44 -9.95 -16.43
C ALA A 289 -9.11 -11.02 -17.33
N ARG A 290 -10.43 -10.99 -17.41
CA ARG A 290 -11.20 -11.81 -18.36
C ARG A 290 -11.17 -11.22 -19.76
N GLN A 291 -11.12 -9.90 -19.84
CA GLN A 291 -11.04 -9.16 -21.09
C GLN A 291 -10.18 -7.92 -20.92
N GLY A 292 -9.34 -7.65 -21.91
CA GLY A 292 -8.51 -6.47 -21.99
C GLY A 292 -7.73 -6.40 -23.30
N LYS A 293 -6.86 -5.41 -23.40
CA LYS A 293 -6.00 -5.15 -24.56
C LYS A 293 -4.61 -4.76 -24.11
N ILE A 294 -3.62 -5.06 -24.94
CA ILE A 294 -2.28 -4.47 -24.88
C ILE A 294 -2.21 -3.39 -25.95
N GLN A 295 -1.74 -2.22 -25.56
CA GLN A 295 -1.67 -1.05 -26.41
C GLN A 295 -0.28 -0.42 -26.31
N VAL A 296 0.12 0.29 -27.37
CA VAL A 296 1.38 1.02 -27.45
C VAL A 296 1.14 2.48 -27.80
N SER A 297 2.01 3.36 -27.34
CA SER A 297 1.97 4.79 -27.60
C SER A 297 3.36 5.41 -27.52
N ASN A 298 3.57 6.57 -28.18
CA ASN A 298 4.75 7.40 -28.03
C ASN A 298 4.49 8.70 -27.26
N ASP A 299 3.22 9.04 -27.01
CA ASP A 299 2.82 10.29 -26.36
C ASP A 299 1.93 10.09 -25.10
N ALA A 300 1.64 8.83 -24.74
CA ALA A 300 0.72 8.43 -23.67
C ALA A 300 -0.72 8.97 -23.81
N LYS A 301 -1.08 9.48 -24.99
CA LYS A 301 -2.40 10.04 -25.33
C LYS A 301 -3.07 9.22 -26.41
N ASN A 302 -2.36 8.99 -27.51
CA ASN A 302 -2.83 8.22 -28.65
C ASN A 302 -2.34 6.78 -28.54
N TRP A 303 -3.27 5.82 -28.48
CA TRP A 303 -2.98 4.41 -28.21
C TRP A 303 -3.40 3.52 -29.38
N SER A 304 -2.51 2.62 -29.77
CA SER A 304 -2.77 1.62 -30.79
C SER A 304 -2.86 0.22 -30.17
N ASP A 305 -3.92 -0.51 -30.49
CA ASP A 305 -4.10 -1.90 -30.04
C ASP A 305 -3.09 -2.81 -30.75
N ILE A 306 -2.34 -3.62 -30.00
CA ILE A 306 -1.37 -4.57 -30.55
C ILE A 306 -1.68 -6.03 -30.17
N ALA A 307 -2.47 -6.27 -29.12
CA ALA A 307 -2.93 -7.59 -28.73
C ALA A 307 -4.18 -7.51 -27.84
N THR A 308 -4.89 -8.65 -27.72
CA THR A 308 -6.03 -8.82 -26.81
C THR A 308 -5.68 -9.76 -25.68
N LEU A 309 -6.29 -9.52 -24.50
CA LEU A 309 -6.14 -10.34 -23.29
C LEU A 309 -7.39 -11.20 -23.08
N GLY A 310 -7.21 -12.30 -22.34
CA GLY A 310 -8.34 -13.17 -21.93
C GLY A 310 -8.77 -14.18 -22.97
N GLN A 311 -8.25 -14.15 -24.18
CA GLN A 311 -8.63 -15.10 -25.25
C GLN A 311 -7.92 -16.46 -25.16
N GLN A 312 -6.83 -16.53 -24.42
CA GLN A 312 -6.07 -17.78 -24.30
C GLN A 312 -6.64 -18.63 -23.17
N LYS A 313 -6.95 -19.89 -23.48
CA LYS A 313 -7.32 -20.93 -22.51
C LYS A 313 -6.13 -21.35 -21.61
N GLN A 314 -5.17 -20.45 -21.37
CA GLN A 314 -4.05 -20.74 -20.47
C GLN A 314 -4.60 -20.90 -19.05
N LYS A 315 -4.53 -22.11 -18.54
CA LYS A 315 -4.79 -22.41 -17.14
C LYS A 315 -3.62 -21.86 -16.33
N GLY A 316 -3.89 -20.95 -15.39
CA GLY A 316 -2.88 -20.41 -14.49
C GLY A 316 -2.82 -18.89 -14.47
N GLN A 317 -1.99 -18.40 -13.59
CA GLN A 317 -1.83 -16.96 -13.31
C GLN A 317 -0.84 -16.26 -14.26
N VAL A 318 -0.13 -17.00 -15.09
CA VAL A 318 0.82 -16.42 -16.04
C VAL A 318 0.19 -16.37 -17.43
N GLU A 319 0.20 -15.19 -18.04
CA GLU A 319 -0.26 -14.97 -19.40
C GLU A 319 0.89 -14.39 -20.24
N LYS A 320 1.35 -15.17 -21.23
CA LYS A 320 2.41 -14.76 -22.15
C LYS A 320 1.74 -14.38 -23.48
N VAL A 321 1.86 -13.14 -23.86
CA VAL A 321 1.22 -12.58 -25.05
C VAL A 321 2.31 -12.22 -26.05
N ALA A 322 2.39 -12.98 -27.14
CA ALA A 322 3.23 -12.62 -28.28
C ALA A 322 2.57 -11.43 -29.01
N CYS A 323 3.34 -10.39 -29.28
CA CYS A 323 2.89 -9.18 -29.93
C CYS A 323 4.07 -8.45 -30.57
N LYS A 324 3.82 -7.67 -31.62
CA LYS A 324 4.83 -6.76 -32.17
C LYS A 324 4.49 -5.35 -31.76
N GLY A 325 5.35 -4.75 -30.93
CA GLY A 325 5.18 -3.39 -30.47
C GLY A 325 6.44 -2.56 -30.72
N HIS A 326 6.23 -1.30 -31.06
CA HIS A 326 7.26 -0.27 -31.12
C HIS A 326 6.73 1.00 -30.46
N GLY A 327 7.38 1.46 -29.41
CA GLY A 327 6.97 2.68 -28.70
C GLY A 327 7.60 2.84 -27.33
N ARG A 328 7.31 3.98 -26.72
CA ARG A 328 7.80 4.34 -25.38
C ARG A 328 6.88 3.82 -24.27
N TYR A 329 5.56 3.84 -24.52
CA TYR A 329 4.57 3.49 -23.50
C TYR A 329 3.85 2.21 -23.87
N VAL A 330 3.73 1.28 -22.92
CA VAL A 330 3.00 0.01 -23.09
C VAL A 330 1.88 -0.06 -22.06
N ARG A 331 0.62 -0.10 -22.51
CA ARG A 331 -0.57 -0.05 -21.67
C ARG A 331 -1.33 -1.39 -21.67
N LEU A 332 -1.79 -1.78 -20.50
CA LEU A 332 -2.87 -2.72 -20.32
C LEU A 332 -4.17 -1.94 -20.17
N GLN A 333 -5.07 -2.07 -21.14
CA GLN A 333 -6.45 -1.58 -21.07
C GLN A 333 -7.31 -2.72 -20.56
N LEU A 334 -7.79 -2.66 -19.31
CA LEU A 334 -8.47 -3.74 -18.63
C LEU A 334 -9.98 -3.48 -18.63
N ILE A 335 -10.75 -4.41 -19.20
CA ILE A 335 -12.17 -4.20 -19.46
C ILE A 335 -13.03 -5.01 -18.49
N GLU A 336 -12.77 -6.31 -18.34
CA GLU A 336 -13.56 -7.19 -17.49
C GLU A 336 -12.67 -7.87 -16.43
N PRO A 337 -12.92 -7.62 -15.12
CA PRO A 337 -12.23 -8.31 -14.03
C PRO A 337 -12.77 -9.74 -13.83
N ASP A 338 -12.11 -10.51 -13.00
CA ASP A 338 -12.64 -11.75 -12.46
C ASP A 338 -13.80 -11.51 -11.45
N ALA A 339 -14.23 -12.57 -10.75
CA ALA A 339 -15.33 -12.50 -9.79
C ALA A 339 -15.05 -11.57 -8.60
N SER A 340 -13.79 -11.15 -8.35
CA SER A 340 -13.43 -10.21 -7.28
C SER A 340 -13.82 -8.76 -7.58
N GLY A 341 -14.17 -8.44 -8.83
CA GLY A 341 -14.47 -7.09 -9.28
C GLY A 341 -13.24 -6.17 -9.35
N ARG A 342 -12.02 -6.73 -9.24
CA ARG A 342 -10.75 -6.00 -9.24
C ARG A 342 -9.73 -6.70 -10.12
N PHE A 343 -8.79 -5.94 -10.64
CA PHE A 343 -7.59 -6.46 -11.27
C PHE A 343 -6.46 -6.46 -10.26
N ALA A 344 -5.62 -7.50 -10.29
CA ALA A 344 -4.39 -7.52 -9.48
C ALA A 344 -3.27 -8.21 -10.27
N LEU A 345 -2.16 -7.49 -10.44
CA LEU A 345 -1.01 -7.90 -11.22
C LEU A 345 0.25 -7.81 -10.38
N SER A 346 1.02 -8.88 -10.32
CA SER A 346 2.28 -8.91 -9.61
C SER A 346 3.43 -8.38 -10.45
N GLU A 347 3.52 -8.82 -11.72
CA GLU A 347 4.62 -8.39 -12.58
C GLU A 347 4.16 -8.28 -14.02
N MET A 348 4.64 -7.24 -14.72
CA MET A 348 4.52 -7.03 -16.14
C MET A 348 5.91 -6.95 -16.77
N GLN A 349 6.26 -7.93 -17.56
CA GLN A 349 7.51 -7.93 -18.31
C GLN A 349 7.24 -7.57 -19.77
N VAL A 350 8.00 -6.65 -20.30
CA VAL A 350 8.02 -6.32 -21.72
C VAL A 350 9.33 -6.81 -22.29
N MET A 351 9.28 -7.87 -23.08
CA MET A 351 10.46 -8.54 -23.64
C MET A 351 10.85 -7.90 -24.96
N GLY A 352 12.03 -7.28 -24.99
CA GLY A 352 12.43 -6.52 -26.16
C GLY A 352 13.85 -5.97 -26.10
N LYS A 353 14.14 -5.02 -26.98
CA LYS A 353 15.44 -4.37 -27.18
C LYS A 353 15.29 -2.85 -27.14
N GLY A 354 16.41 -2.15 -26.93
CA GLY A 354 16.43 -0.69 -26.95
C GLY A 354 15.96 0.01 -25.67
N GLY A 355 15.58 -0.75 -24.63
CA GLY A 355 15.17 -0.16 -23.35
C GLY A 355 16.33 0.45 -22.57
N LEU A 356 16.00 1.39 -21.66
CA LEU A 356 16.97 2.06 -20.80
C LEU A 356 17.49 1.15 -19.69
N HIS A 357 18.79 1.26 -19.41
CA HIS A 357 19.41 0.72 -18.21
C HIS A 357 20.48 1.71 -17.68
N ALA A 358 20.86 1.57 -16.41
CA ALA A 358 21.93 2.39 -15.86
C ALA A 358 23.29 1.96 -16.47
N GLU A 359 24.07 2.93 -16.95
CA GLU A 359 25.44 2.72 -17.34
C GLU A 359 26.26 2.29 -16.12
N ALA A 360 27.17 1.34 -16.29
CA ALA A 360 28.06 0.94 -15.20
C ALA A 360 28.92 2.14 -14.76
N ALA A 361 28.94 2.40 -13.47
CA ALA A 361 29.73 3.50 -12.94
C ALA A 361 31.24 3.21 -13.12
N ASN A 362 31.99 4.17 -13.62
CA ASN A 362 33.44 4.05 -13.72
C ASN A 362 34.08 4.18 -12.33
N THR A 363 35.07 3.34 -12.04
CA THR A 363 35.86 3.46 -10.83
C THR A 363 36.64 4.76 -10.84
N LEU A 364 36.41 5.63 -9.84
CA LEU A 364 37.21 6.84 -9.69
C LEU A 364 38.63 6.48 -9.27
N ALA A 365 39.59 7.13 -9.88
CA ALA A 365 41.00 6.94 -9.55
C ALA A 365 41.28 7.30 -8.08
N SER A 366 42.16 6.57 -7.45
CA SER A 366 42.63 6.90 -6.10
C SER A 366 43.37 8.25 -6.13
N LYS A 367 43.04 9.13 -5.22
CA LYS A 367 43.72 10.41 -5.03
C LYS A 367 44.23 10.49 -3.60
N ASN A 368 45.51 10.74 -3.44
CA ASN A 368 46.17 10.87 -2.12
C ASN A 368 45.98 9.63 -1.22
N GLY A 369 46.08 8.42 -1.78
CA GLY A 369 45.91 7.16 -1.03
C GLY A 369 44.49 6.86 -0.57
N LYS A 370 43.50 7.68 -0.97
CA LYS A 370 42.08 7.46 -0.67
C LYS A 370 41.36 7.05 -1.95
N GLN A 371 40.65 5.94 -1.89
CA GLN A 371 39.78 5.49 -2.98
C GLN A 371 38.32 5.86 -2.67
N MET A 372 37.68 6.56 -3.60
CA MET A 372 36.25 6.81 -3.53
C MET A 372 35.48 5.59 -4.06
N LEU A 373 34.62 5.03 -3.21
CA LEU A 373 33.76 3.92 -3.59
C LEU A 373 32.48 4.49 -4.19
N ASN A 374 32.35 4.45 -5.51
CA ASN A 374 31.24 5.03 -6.25
C ASN A 374 30.42 4.01 -7.07
N GLN A 375 30.82 2.74 -7.03
CA GLN A 375 30.14 1.64 -7.74
C GLN A 375 29.23 0.86 -6.81
N TRP A 376 28.35 1.56 -6.11
CA TRP A 376 27.39 0.92 -5.23
C TRP A 376 26.20 0.37 -6.02
N GLN A 377 25.80 -0.83 -5.66
CA GLN A 377 24.56 -1.44 -6.14
C GLN A 377 23.63 -1.69 -4.97
N LEU A 378 22.34 -1.60 -5.24
CA LEU A 378 21.24 -1.76 -4.28
C LEU A 378 20.30 -2.86 -4.76
N ARG A 379 19.84 -3.69 -3.84
CA ARG A 379 18.85 -4.72 -4.10
C ARG A 379 17.86 -4.77 -2.94
N ARG A 380 16.59 -4.84 -3.23
CA ARG A 380 15.56 -5.11 -2.23
C ARG A 380 15.53 -6.60 -1.90
N GLU A 381 15.25 -6.95 -0.64
CA GLU A 381 15.01 -8.34 -0.25
C GLU A 381 13.84 -8.94 -1.05
N GLY A 382 13.98 -10.18 -1.48
CA GLY A 382 13.02 -10.87 -2.35
C GLY A 382 13.16 -10.58 -3.86
N SER A 383 13.96 -9.58 -4.26
CA SER A 383 14.29 -9.31 -5.67
C SER A 383 15.67 -9.88 -6.05
N ASN A 384 15.81 -10.35 -7.27
CA ASN A 384 17.11 -10.71 -7.85
C ASN A 384 17.75 -9.55 -8.64
N ALA A 385 17.02 -8.44 -8.81
CA ALA A 385 17.48 -7.31 -9.60
C ALA A 385 18.33 -6.36 -8.75
N TRP A 386 19.61 -6.20 -9.13
CA TRP A 386 20.48 -5.17 -8.61
C TRP A 386 20.36 -3.91 -9.45
N ILE A 387 20.17 -2.78 -8.79
CA ILE A 387 20.16 -1.46 -9.41
C ILE A 387 21.39 -0.66 -9.02
N GLN A 388 21.75 0.35 -9.81
CA GLN A 388 22.76 1.32 -9.43
C GLN A 388 22.25 2.15 -8.26
N ALA A 389 22.98 2.14 -7.15
CA ALA A 389 22.64 2.94 -5.97
C ALA A 389 23.26 4.35 -6.06
N THR A 390 22.53 5.32 -5.53
CA THR A 390 23.06 6.66 -5.25
C THR A 390 23.59 6.68 -3.83
N VAL A 391 24.89 6.83 -3.67
CA VAL A 391 25.57 6.86 -2.36
C VAL A 391 26.54 8.04 -2.33
N PRO A 392 26.40 8.93 -1.34
CA PRO A 392 25.42 8.98 -0.27
C PRO A 392 24.01 9.27 -0.80
N GLY A 393 22.99 8.68 -0.19
CA GLY A 393 21.59 8.83 -0.61
C GLY A 393 20.68 7.88 0.14
N THR A 394 19.39 7.98 -0.12
CA THR A 394 18.38 7.06 0.42
C THR A 394 18.07 5.97 -0.61
N VAL A 395 17.42 4.91 -0.14
CA VAL A 395 16.83 3.89 -1.02
C VAL A 395 15.91 4.56 -2.05
N LEU A 396 15.00 5.42 -1.60
CA LEU A 396 14.07 6.14 -2.48
C LEU A 396 14.80 6.96 -3.55
N THR A 397 15.84 7.70 -3.16
CA THR A 397 16.66 8.48 -4.11
C THR A 397 17.27 7.59 -5.19
N SER A 398 17.74 6.38 -4.83
CA SER A 398 18.29 5.44 -5.81
C SER A 398 17.25 4.98 -6.82
N TYR A 399 16.02 4.65 -6.37
CA TYR A 399 14.92 4.27 -7.26
C TYR A 399 14.40 5.42 -8.11
N MET A 400 14.37 6.64 -7.57
CA MET A 400 14.03 7.84 -8.34
C MET A 400 15.05 8.12 -9.46
N ASN A 401 16.33 8.02 -9.13
CA ASN A 401 17.43 8.34 -10.07
C ASN A 401 17.50 7.38 -11.27
N ILE A 402 17.07 6.14 -11.11
CA ILE A 402 16.95 5.19 -12.24
C ILE A 402 15.59 5.27 -12.96
N GLY A 403 14.67 6.11 -12.47
CA GLY A 403 13.34 6.29 -13.06
C GLY A 403 12.36 5.14 -12.77
N ALA A 404 12.54 4.44 -11.65
CA ALA A 404 11.64 3.37 -11.24
C ALA A 404 10.40 3.89 -10.51
N VAL A 405 10.52 5.00 -9.81
CA VAL A 405 9.44 5.69 -9.11
C VAL A 405 9.46 7.18 -9.47
N PRO A 406 8.32 7.87 -9.40
CA PRO A 406 8.25 9.28 -9.70
C PRO A 406 8.97 10.13 -8.65
N ASP A 407 9.36 11.34 -9.02
CA ASP A 407 9.91 12.32 -8.08
C ASP A 407 8.83 12.72 -7.06
N ASN A 408 9.06 12.37 -5.80
CA ASN A 408 8.12 12.56 -4.70
C ASN A 408 7.88 14.04 -4.32
N ARG A 409 8.64 14.97 -4.89
CA ARG A 409 8.53 16.42 -4.63
C ARG A 409 7.42 17.09 -5.43
N TYR A 410 6.85 16.40 -6.42
CA TYR A 410 5.85 16.97 -7.33
C TYR A 410 4.49 16.31 -7.18
N ASP A 411 3.46 17.14 -7.13
CA ASP A 411 2.04 16.77 -7.14
C ASP A 411 1.68 15.57 -6.23
N ASP A 412 0.83 14.70 -6.73
CA ASP A 412 0.38 13.47 -6.06
C ASP A 412 1.37 12.28 -6.19
N ASN A 413 2.60 12.52 -6.62
CA ASN A 413 3.58 11.46 -6.87
C ASN A 413 3.85 10.57 -5.66
N MET A 414 3.78 11.13 -4.43
CA MET A 414 3.89 10.33 -3.21
C MET A 414 2.86 9.20 -3.14
N ARG A 415 1.68 9.38 -3.70
CA ARG A 415 0.61 8.37 -3.72
C ARG A 415 0.86 7.25 -4.72
N GLN A 416 1.84 7.41 -5.61
CA GLN A 416 2.26 6.39 -6.57
C GLN A 416 3.41 5.51 -6.04
N ILE A 417 3.90 5.82 -4.83
CA ILE A 417 5.04 5.15 -4.20
C ILE A 417 4.54 4.31 -3.03
N SER A 418 4.72 3.00 -3.09
CA SER A 418 4.31 2.08 -2.04
C SER A 418 5.17 2.24 -0.79
N GLU A 419 4.56 2.57 0.34
CA GLU A 419 5.26 2.59 1.63
C GLU A 419 5.79 1.20 2.00
N SER A 420 5.01 0.15 1.77
CA SER A 420 5.41 -1.21 2.08
C SER A 420 6.62 -1.68 1.26
N PHE A 421 6.82 -1.13 0.05
CA PHE A 421 8.02 -1.40 -0.72
C PHE A 421 9.27 -0.94 0.00
N PHE A 422 9.25 0.26 0.59
CA PHE A 422 10.40 0.84 1.29
C PHE A 422 10.51 0.39 2.75
N ASN A 423 9.48 -0.22 3.32
CA ASN A 423 9.52 -0.86 4.64
C ASN A 423 9.98 -2.33 4.51
N SER A 424 11.21 -2.54 4.05
CA SER A 424 11.83 -3.84 3.81
C SER A 424 13.32 -3.74 3.96
N ASP A 425 14.01 -4.88 3.99
CA ASP A 425 15.46 -4.93 3.99
C ASP A 425 16.03 -4.64 2.59
N PHE A 426 17.12 -3.91 2.57
CA PHE A 426 17.85 -3.58 1.35
C PHE A 426 19.32 -3.89 1.50
N TRP A 427 19.88 -4.50 0.47
CA TRP A 427 21.27 -4.88 0.40
C TRP A 427 22.05 -3.91 -0.45
N TYR A 428 23.15 -3.40 0.09
CA TYR A 428 24.12 -2.60 -0.65
C TYR A 428 25.38 -3.39 -0.86
N ARG A 429 25.96 -3.31 -2.05
CA ARG A 429 27.28 -3.88 -2.34
C ARG A 429 28.10 -2.95 -3.19
N THR A 430 29.44 -3.03 -3.01
CA THR A 430 30.44 -2.43 -3.89
C THR A 430 31.65 -3.34 -3.98
N THR A 431 32.44 -3.16 -5.02
CA THR A 431 33.69 -3.91 -5.20
C THR A 431 34.87 -3.01 -4.83
N ILE A 432 35.76 -3.52 -4.01
CA ILE A 432 37.00 -2.87 -3.60
C ILE A 432 38.15 -3.59 -4.26
N ASN A 433 38.91 -2.88 -5.08
CA ASN A 433 40.18 -3.38 -5.62
C ASN A 433 41.29 -2.90 -4.70
N HIS A 434 41.73 -3.77 -3.81
CA HIS A 434 42.85 -3.51 -2.92
C HIS A 434 44.06 -4.30 -3.41
N GLN A 435 45.15 -3.59 -3.74
CA GLN A 435 46.47 -4.24 -3.90
C GLN A 435 47.21 -4.08 -2.58
N PRO A 436 47.60 -5.19 -1.93
CA PRO A 436 48.40 -5.09 -0.73
C PRO A 436 49.69 -4.34 -1.07
N SER A 437 50.07 -3.35 -0.28
CA SER A 437 51.40 -2.78 -0.33
C SER A 437 52.40 -3.86 0.08
N ALA A 438 53.40 -4.12 -0.76
CA ALA A 438 54.52 -5.02 -0.45
C ALA A 438 55.26 -4.55 0.78
#